data_82fafd69bf4f8aeb0c55517c2677d0e9
#
_entry.id   82fafd69bf4f8aeb0c55517c2677d0e9
#
_cell.length_a   1.000
_cell.length_b   1.000
_cell.length_c   1.000
_cell.angle_alpha   90.00
_cell.angle_beta   90.00
_cell.angle_gamma   90.00
#
_symmetry.space_group_name_H-M   'P 1'
#
loop_
_entity.id
_entity.type
_entity.pdbx_description
1 polymer ?
#
loop_
_entity_poly.entity_id
_entity_poly.type
_entity_poly.pdbx_seq_one_letter_code
_entity_poly.pdbx_strand_id
1 'polypeptide(L)'
;MLVGQHYQNGYVCDDIDEGIELFMAHGLEKRPQIIPVEQTVQTPDGPRDQEMKICMFWHNGVQSELIQPIKDEVNVYCNAPSNGAPIRFHHICLRVPEWTDFRAACDKQDFPVVMERDLGPDALRFIYLDGRKAFGHYLEYTHMSDQMWEITKAM
;
A
#
# COMPACT_ATOMS: atom_id res chain seq x y z
N MET A 1 -8.80 5.33 13.61
CA MET A 1 -7.44 5.62 14.09
C MET A 1 -6.63 6.14 12.91
N LEU A 2 -6.10 7.35 13.01
CA LEU A 2 -5.24 7.95 11.98
C LEU A 2 -3.99 8.50 12.70
N VAL A 3 -3.06 7.60 13.03
CA VAL A 3 -1.78 7.93 13.65
C VAL A 3 -0.66 7.70 12.64
N GLY A 4 0.46 8.42 12.79
CA GLY A 4 1.58 8.33 11.86
C GLY A 4 1.59 9.43 10.81
N GLN A 5 2.61 9.42 9.98
CA GLN A 5 2.83 10.38 8.91
C GLN A 5 2.28 9.81 7.59
N HIS A 6 1.26 10.44 7.03
CA HIS A 6 0.80 10.11 5.68
C HIS A 6 1.88 10.47 4.67
N TYR A 7 2.28 9.53 3.84
CA TYR A 7 3.32 9.76 2.83
C TYR A 7 3.00 9.17 1.46
N GLN A 8 2.04 8.21 1.36
CA GLN A 8 1.78 7.50 0.12
C GLN A 8 0.27 7.36 -0.12
N ASN A 9 -0.11 7.46 -1.39
CA ASN A 9 -1.42 7.10 -1.91
C ASN A 9 -1.29 5.84 -2.78
N GLY A 10 -2.07 4.82 -2.47
CA GLY A 10 -2.11 3.58 -3.25
C GLY A 10 -3.28 3.55 -4.23
N TYR A 11 -3.00 3.10 -5.43
CA TYR A 11 -3.98 2.93 -6.51
C TYR A 11 -3.88 1.51 -7.08
N VAL A 12 -5.03 0.95 -7.42
CA VAL A 12 -5.09 -0.31 -8.18
C VAL A 12 -5.37 0.00 -9.64
N CYS A 13 -4.71 -0.74 -10.53
CA CYS A 13 -4.91 -0.66 -11.97
C CYS A 13 -5.03 -2.06 -12.58
N ASP A 14 -5.69 -2.14 -13.73
CA ASP A 14 -5.80 -3.40 -14.49
C ASP A 14 -4.57 -3.61 -15.39
N ASP A 15 -3.93 -2.51 -15.81
CA ASP A 15 -2.68 -2.48 -16.55
C ASP A 15 -1.77 -1.40 -15.97
N ILE A 16 -0.61 -1.80 -15.44
CA ILE A 16 0.31 -0.89 -14.77
C ILE A 16 1.01 0.05 -15.76
N ASP A 17 1.24 -0.40 -17.00
CA ASP A 17 1.82 0.44 -18.03
C ASP A 17 0.86 1.56 -18.44
N GLU A 18 -0.44 1.28 -18.60
CA GLU A 18 -1.46 2.28 -18.84
C GLU A 18 -1.56 3.28 -17.68
N GLY A 19 -1.52 2.78 -16.43
CA GLY A 19 -1.49 3.63 -15.25
C GLY A 19 -0.29 4.56 -15.21
N ILE A 20 0.90 4.08 -15.54
CA ILE A 20 2.13 4.90 -15.62
C ILE A 20 1.99 5.96 -16.71
N GLU A 21 1.53 5.59 -17.91
CA GLU A 21 1.36 6.55 -19.03
C GLU A 21 0.39 7.68 -18.64
N LEU A 22 -0.64 7.39 -17.88
CA LEU A 22 -1.55 8.43 -17.38
C LEU A 22 -0.81 9.46 -16.51
N PHE A 23 0.04 9.02 -15.57
CA PHE A 23 0.85 9.93 -14.76
C PHE A 23 1.90 10.68 -15.58
N MET A 24 2.55 10.01 -16.55
CA MET A 24 3.51 10.65 -17.46
C MET A 24 2.86 11.76 -18.28
N ALA A 25 1.66 11.53 -18.78
CA ALA A 25 0.90 12.54 -19.53
C ALA A 25 0.47 13.75 -18.66
N HIS A 26 0.44 13.60 -17.33
CA HIS A 26 0.00 14.62 -16.39
C HIS A 26 1.12 15.17 -15.49
N GLY A 27 2.39 15.04 -15.91
CA GLY A 27 3.51 15.77 -15.31
C GLY A 27 4.50 14.94 -14.51
N LEU A 28 4.40 13.61 -14.54
CA LEU A 28 5.48 12.76 -14.06
C LEU A 28 6.62 12.79 -15.09
N GLU A 29 7.79 13.29 -14.68
CA GLU A 29 8.92 13.53 -15.60
C GLU A 29 9.70 12.27 -15.96
N LYS A 30 9.71 11.28 -15.05
CA LYS A 30 10.50 10.06 -15.21
C LYS A 30 9.63 8.83 -15.04
N ARG A 31 9.70 7.91 -16.01
CA ARG A 31 9.00 6.64 -15.91
C ARG A 31 9.51 5.82 -14.72
N PRO A 32 8.64 5.40 -13.78
CA PRO A 32 9.04 4.58 -12.66
C PRO A 32 9.37 3.15 -13.10
N GLN A 33 10.19 2.48 -12.29
CA GLN A 33 10.48 1.06 -12.49
C GLN A 33 9.31 0.21 -12.01
N ILE A 34 8.90 -0.76 -12.83
CA ILE A 34 7.94 -1.79 -12.43
C ILE A 34 8.69 -2.89 -11.68
N ILE A 35 8.19 -3.26 -10.51
CA ILE A 35 8.76 -4.27 -9.62
C ILE A 35 7.75 -5.41 -9.49
N PRO A 36 8.10 -6.65 -9.89
CA PRO A 36 7.28 -7.81 -9.57
C PRO A 36 7.41 -8.13 -8.07
N VAL A 37 6.29 -8.43 -7.44
CA VAL A 37 6.23 -8.79 -6.01
C VAL A 37 5.47 -10.08 -5.86
N GLU A 38 6.10 -11.06 -5.21
CA GLU A 38 5.50 -12.27 -4.71
C GLU A 38 5.63 -12.27 -3.19
N GLN A 39 4.54 -12.46 -2.48
CA GLN A 39 4.55 -12.43 -1.02
C GLN A 39 3.47 -13.32 -0.41
N THR A 40 3.74 -13.77 0.82
CA THR A 40 2.73 -14.34 1.71
C THR A 40 2.46 -13.33 2.82
N VAL A 41 1.18 -13.02 3.05
CA VAL A 41 0.72 -12.14 4.13
C VAL A 41 -0.09 -12.94 5.14
N GLN A 42 -0.15 -12.46 6.38
CA GLN A 42 -1.02 -13.02 7.41
C GLN A 42 -2.39 -12.32 7.34
N THR A 43 -3.45 -13.11 7.39
CA THR A 43 -4.83 -12.63 7.51
C THR A 43 -5.47 -13.24 8.75
N PRO A 44 -6.63 -12.74 9.21
CA PRO A 44 -7.38 -13.38 10.31
C PRO A 44 -7.69 -14.86 10.07
N ASP A 45 -7.78 -15.29 8.80
CA ASP A 45 -8.06 -16.68 8.41
C ASP A 45 -6.79 -17.48 8.07
N GLY A 46 -5.60 -16.95 8.38
CA GLY A 46 -4.31 -17.58 8.13
C GLY A 46 -3.55 -16.98 6.94
N PRO A 47 -2.42 -17.59 6.55
CA PRO A 47 -1.57 -17.07 5.48
C PRO A 47 -2.27 -17.12 4.12
N ARG A 48 -2.00 -16.11 3.28
CA ARG A 48 -2.50 -16.00 1.90
C ARG A 48 -1.40 -15.47 0.99
N ASP A 49 -1.36 -15.98 -0.23
CA ASP A 49 -0.38 -15.58 -1.23
C ASP A 49 -0.92 -14.46 -2.11
N GLN A 50 0.00 -13.58 -2.48
CA GLN A 50 -0.24 -12.50 -3.42
C GLN A 50 0.90 -12.41 -4.43
N GLU A 51 0.54 -12.16 -5.70
CA GLU A 51 1.45 -11.81 -6.80
C GLU A 51 0.94 -10.52 -7.43
N MET A 52 1.81 -9.55 -7.62
CA MET A 52 1.46 -8.27 -8.20
C MET A 52 2.64 -7.63 -8.92
N LYS A 53 2.36 -6.68 -9.78
CA LYS A 53 3.35 -5.69 -10.22
C LYS A 53 3.08 -4.40 -9.49
N ILE A 54 4.11 -3.75 -8.99
CA ILE A 54 4.00 -2.43 -8.37
C ILE A 54 4.97 -1.45 -9.02
N CYS A 55 4.65 -0.18 -8.96
CA CYS A 55 5.63 0.88 -9.14
C CYS A 55 5.35 2.00 -8.15
N MET A 56 6.41 2.70 -7.75
CA MET A 56 6.34 3.81 -6.81
C MET A 56 7.09 5.01 -7.36
N PHE A 57 6.56 6.21 -7.13
CA PHE A 57 7.19 7.47 -7.52
C PHE A 57 6.68 8.61 -6.65
N TRP A 58 7.53 9.61 -6.44
CA TRP A 58 7.19 10.82 -5.73
C TRP A 58 6.67 11.89 -6.67
N HIS A 59 5.56 12.52 -6.31
CA HIS A 59 5.00 13.65 -7.03
C HIS A 59 4.39 14.64 -6.03
N ASN A 60 4.82 15.90 -6.10
CA ASN A 60 4.36 16.96 -5.19
C ASN A 60 4.43 16.62 -3.70
N GLY A 61 5.47 15.90 -3.27
CA GLY A 61 5.71 15.57 -1.86
C GLY A 61 4.90 14.40 -1.31
N VAL A 62 4.13 13.72 -2.15
CA VAL A 62 3.42 12.48 -1.82
C VAL A 62 3.91 11.37 -2.75
N GLN A 63 4.14 10.18 -2.21
CA GLN A 63 4.44 9.02 -3.03
C GLN A 63 3.15 8.44 -3.59
N SER A 64 3.12 8.11 -4.86
CA SER A 64 2.07 7.30 -5.47
C SER A 64 2.58 5.89 -5.67
N GLU A 65 1.74 4.92 -5.34
CA GLU A 65 1.96 3.51 -5.64
C GLU A 65 0.87 3.02 -6.59
N LEU A 66 1.27 2.42 -7.71
CA LEU A 66 0.36 1.69 -8.58
C LEU A 66 0.54 0.19 -8.33
N ILE A 67 -0.58 -0.52 -8.22
CA ILE A 67 -0.64 -1.96 -7.97
C ILE A 67 -1.48 -2.61 -9.05
N GLN A 68 -0.85 -3.51 -9.83
CA GLN A 68 -1.56 -4.43 -10.72
C GLN A 68 -1.58 -5.81 -10.08
N PRO A 69 -2.70 -6.29 -9.53
CA PRO A 69 -2.79 -7.62 -8.97
C PRO A 69 -2.73 -8.68 -10.08
N ILE A 70 -1.95 -9.74 -9.88
CA ILE A 70 -1.87 -10.93 -10.73
C ILE A 70 -2.58 -12.09 -10.04
N LYS A 71 -2.25 -12.32 -8.76
CA LYS A 71 -2.90 -13.26 -7.86
C LYS A 71 -3.15 -12.55 -6.53
N ASP A 72 -4.36 -12.58 -6.02
CA ASP A 72 -4.71 -11.94 -4.76
C ASP A 72 -5.66 -12.83 -3.95
N GLU A 73 -5.11 -13.77 -3.18
CA GLU A 73 -5.90 -14.68 -2.33
C GLU A 73 -6.57 -13.97 -1.14
N VAL A 74 -6.14 -12.75 -0.82
CA VAL A 74 -6.79 -11.88 0.19
C VAL A 74 -8.03 -11.21 -0.39
N ASN A 75 -8.06 -11.04 -1.70
CA ASN A 75 -9.10 -10.29 -2.43
C ASN A 75 -9.21 -8.82 -1.97
N VAL A 76 -8.08 -8.22 -1.60
CA VAL A 76 -8.02 -6.82 -1.18
C VAL A 76 -7.88 -5.87 -2.37
N TYR A 77 -7.07 -6.23 -3.36
CA TYR A 77 -6.83 -5.43 -4.55
C TYR A 77 -7.85 -5.71 -5.67
N CYS A 78 -8.24 -6.97 -5.84
CA CYS A 78 -9.19 -7.38 -6.88
C CYS A 78 -10.61 -6.85 -6.67
N ASN A 79 -10.98 -6.44 -5.46
CA ASN A 79 -12.28 -5.89 -5.17
C ASN A 79 -12.34 -4.34 -5.18
N ALA A 80 -11.29 -3.66 -5.63
CA ALA A 80 -11.31 -2.22 -5.78
C ALA A 80 -12.43 -1.81 -6.78
N PRO A 81 -13.31 -0.84 -6.42
CA PRO A 81 -14.45 -0.48 -7.25
C PRO A 81 -14.02 -0.07 -8.66
N SER A 82 -14.56 -0.76 -9.66
CA SER A 82 -14.37 -0.35 -11.05
C SER A 82 -15.40 0.72 -11.41
N ASN A 83 -14.93 1.89 -11.81
CA ASN A 83 -15.76 3.00 -12.28
C ASN A 83 -15.40 3.41 -13.72
N GLY A 84 -14.70 2.52 -14.46
CA GLY A 84 -14.21 2.77 -15.81
C GLY A 84 -12.91 3.59 -15.86
N ALA A 85 -12.36 3.99 -14.70
CA ALA A 85 -11.05 4.66 -14.67
C ALA A 85 -9.91 3.63 -14.79
N PRO A 86 -8.81 3.96 -15.49
CA PRO A 86 -7.65 3.08 -15.63
C PRO A 86 -6.92 2.86 -14.31
N ILE A 87 -7.02 3.80 -13.37
CA ILE A 87 -6.53 3.68 -11.99
C ILE A 87 -7.66 3.97 -11.01
N ARG A 88 -7.67 3.26 -9.88
CA ARG A 88 -8.68 3.40 -8.82
C ARG A 88 -7.98 3.62 -7.49
N PHE A 89 -8.38 4.68 -6.78
CA PHE A 89 -7.86 4.95 -5.44
C PHE A 89 -8.21 3.77 -4.51
N HIS A 90 -7.24 3.32 -3.74
CA HIS A 90 -7.37 2.12 -2.93
C HIS A 90 -7.08 2.36 -1.45
N HIS A 91 -5.97 3.00 -1.12
CA HIS A 91 -5.56 3.23 0.26
C HIS A 91 -4.71 4.49 0.42
N ILE A 92 -4.64 4.97 1.64
CA ILE A 92 -3.56 5.84 2.09
C ILE A 92 -2.58 5.03 2.93
N CYS A 93 -1.29 5.37 2.85
CA CYS A 93 -0.28 4.74 3.68
C CYS A 93 0.33 5.74 4.66
N LEU A 94 0.39 5.34 5.94
CA LEU A 94 0.93 6.13 7.03
C LEU A 94 2.16 5.44 7.62
N ARG A 95 3.29 6.14 7.70
CA ARG A 95 4.47 5.66 8.42
C ARG A 95 4.28 5.86 9.92
N VAL A 96 4.46 4.80 10.70
CA VAL A 96 4.44 4.83 12.16
C VAL A 96 5.85 4.73 12.73
N PRO A 97 6.20 5.53 13.76
CA PRO A 97 7.55 5.55 14.30
C PRO A 97 7.87 4.29 15.14
N GLU A 98 6.87 3.79 15.88
CA GLU A 98 7.02 2.65 16.78
C GLU A 98 6.01 1.56 16.47
N TRP A 99 6.53 0.44 15.93
CA TRP A 99 5.67 -0.67 15.49
C TRP A 99 4.99 -1.41 16.64
N THR A 100 5.70 -1.70 17.71
CA THR A 100 5.17 -2.51 18.82
C THR A 100 3.96 -1.85 19.47
N ASP A 101 4.09 -0.57 19.80
CA ASP A 101 3.02 0.21 20.41
C ASP A 101 1.84 0.40 19.45
N PHE A 102 2.15 0.68 18.19
CA PHE A 102 1.14 0.80 17.15
C PHE A 102 0.37 -0.52 16.95
N ARG A 103 1.08 -1.65 16.82
CA ARG A 103 0.44 -2.96 16.61
C ARG A 103 -0.44 -3.36 17.80
N ALA A 104 -0.01 -3.10 19.03
CA ALA A 104 -0.83 -3.32 20.22
C ALA A 104 -2.08 -2.41 20.27
N ALA A 105 -2.02 -1.22 19.66
CA ALA A 105 -3.18 -0.34 19.53
C ALA A 105 -4.16 -0.82 18.45
N CYS A 106 -3.69 -1.51 17.42
CA CYS A 106 -4.56 -2.09 16.38
C CYS A 106 -5.56 -3.10 16.96
N ASP A 107 -5.17 -3.85 17.99
CA ASP A 107 -6.05 -4.84 18.63
C ASP A 107 -7.18 -4.21 19.47
N LYS A 108 -7.13 -2.89 19.71
CA LYS A 108 -8.08 -2.15 20.56
C LYS A 108 -8.96 -1.18 19.76
N GLN A 109 -8.82 -1.15 18.45
CA GLN A 109 -9.57 -0.25 17.58
C GLN A 109 -10.59 -1.01 16.73
N ASP A 110 -11.57 -0.29 16.13
CA ASP A 110 -12.75 -0.90 15.50
C ASP A 110 -12.59 -1.27 14.02
N PHE A 111 -11.51 -0.83 13.35
CA PHE A 111 -11.30 -1.19 11.94
C PHE A 111 -10.78 -2.62 11.83
N PRO A 112 -11.44 -3.51 11.08
CA PRO A 112 -10.97 -4.87 10.90
C PRO A 112 -9.57 -4.93 10.30
N VAL A 113 -8.70 -5.78 10.84
CA VAL A 113 -7.43 -6.14 10.21
C VAL A 113 -7.74 -6.97 8.96
N VAL A 114 -7.20 -6.57 7.82
CA VAL A 114 -7.35 -7.30 6.54
C VAL A 114 -6.18 -8.23 6.32
N MET A 115 -4.98 -7.68 6.42
CA MET A 115 -3.74 -8.42 6.25
C MET A 115 -2.59 -7.68 6.93
N GLU A 116 -1.53 -8.42 7.25
CA GLU A 116 -0.29 -7.86 7.77
C GLU A 116 0.93 -8.67 7.34
N ARG A 117 2.07 -8.02 7.32
CA ARG A 117 3.37 -8.67 7.09
C ARG A 117 4.42 -8.05 8.00
N ASP A 118 5.17 -8.91 8.69
CA ASP A 118 6.30 -8.51 9.54
C ASP A 118 7.57 -9.20 9.05
N LEU A 119 8.48 -8.43 8.46
CA LEU A 119 9.78 -8.91 7.99
C LEU A 119 10.90 -8.65 8.99
N GLY A 120 10.56 -8.18 10.20
CA GLY A 120 11.52 -7.87 11.26
C GLY A 120 11.81 -6.37 11.42
N PRO A 121 12.56 -6.00 12.47
CA PRO A 121 12.74 -4.60 12.87
C PRO A 121 13.49 -3.75 11.84
N ASP A 122 14.40 -4.36 11.09
CA ASP A 122 15.24 -3.65 10.12
C ASP A 122 14.68 -3.68 8.69
N ALA A 123 13.49 -4.26 8.53
CA ALA A 123 12.82 -4.41 7.26
C ALA A 123 11.43 -3.74 7.28
N LEU A 124 10.70 -3.87 6.17
CA LEU A 124 9.35 -3.37 6.06
C LEU A 124 8.38 -4.22 6.90
N ARG A 125 7.57 -3.55 7.70
CA ARG A 125 6.39 -4.10 8.34
C ARG A 125 5.18 -3.32 7.88
N PHE A 126 4.07 -4.00 7.58
CA PHE A 126 2.84 -3.31 7.24
C PHE A 126 1.60 -4.04 7.74
N ILE A 127 0.53 -3.29 7.89
CA ILE A 127 -0.81 -3.79 8.20
C ILE A 127 -1.85 -2.98 7.42
N TYR A 128 -2.85 -3.66 6.88
CA TYR A 128 -4.03 -3.06 6.28
C TYR A 128 -5.22 -3.16 7.21
N LEU A 129 -5.88 -2.04 7.45
CA LEU A 129 -7.15 -1.96 8.15
C LEU A 129 -8.28 -1.60 7.18
N ASP A 130 -9.44 -2.21 7.35
CA ASP A 130 -10.62 -1.89 6.53
C ASP A 130 -11.29 -0.61 6.98
N GLY A 131 -10.84 0.50 6.42
CA GLY A 131 -11.43 1.83 6.63
C GLY A 131 -12.56 2.19 5.68
N ARG A 132 -12.96 1.30 4.76
CA ARG A 132 -13.88 1.62 3.66
C ARG A 132 -15.24 2.14 4.09
N LYS A 133 -15.80 1.63 5.18
CA LYS A 133 -17.09 2.11 5.71
C LYS A 133 -17.03 3.54 6.26
N ALA A 134 -15.86 3.95 6.76
CA ALA A 134 -15.67 5.26 7.38
C ALA A 134 -15.08 6.29 6.40
N PHE A 135 -14.12 5.89 5.59
CA PHE A 135 -13.32 6.77 4.74
C PHE A 135 -13.44 6.48 3.24
N GLY A 136 -14.07 5.38 2.86
CA GLY A 136 -14.18 4.96 1.47
C GLY A 136 -12.96 4.21 0.91
N HIS A 137 -11.94 4.00 1.73
CA HIS A 137 -10.67 3.35 1.31
C HIS A 137 -10.05 2.56 2.46
N TYR A 138 -9.07 1.72 2.14
CA TYR A 138 -8.25 1.06 3.15
C TYR A 138 -7.25 2.02 3.79
N LEU A 139 -6.79 1.64 4.98
CA LEU A 139 -5.71 2.31 5.71
C LEU A 139 -4.54 1.35 5.78
N GLU A 140 -3.44 1.69 5.15
CA GLU A 140 -2.18 0.98 5.31
C GLU A 140 -1.32 1.71 6.34
N TYR A 141 -0.68 0.95 7.21
CA TYR A 141 0.33 1.46 8.13
C TYR A 141 1.61 0.71 7.92
N THR A 142 2.70 1.46 7.80
CA THR A 142 4.03 0.89 7.59
C THR A 142 4.98 1.33 8.68
N HIS A 143 5.88 0.43 9.03
CA HIS A 143 7.09 0.75 9.77
C HIS A 143 8.30 0.29 8.98
N MET A 144 9.31 1.14 8.94
CA MET A 144 10.60 0.85 8.33
C MET A 144 11.69 1.57 9.10
N SER A 145 12.90 1.01 9.11
CA SER A 145 14.07 1.66 9.70
C SER A 145 14.33 3.02 9.05
N ASP A 146 15.05 3.88 9.74
CA ASP A 146 15.41 5.19 9.17
C ASP A 146 16.23 5.06 7.89
N GLN A 147 17.11 4.06 7.82
CA GLN A 147 17.87 3.78 6.60
C GLN A 147 16.96 3.40 5.44
N MET A 148 15.98 2.51 5.65
CA MET A 148 15.01 2.13 4.63
C MET A 148 14.12 3.31 4.22
N TRP A 149 13.75 4.16 5.18
CA TRP A 149 12.99 5.39 4.90
C TRP A 149 13.76 6.35 3.99
N GLU A 150 15.07 6.56 4.21
CA GLU A 150 15.89 7.40 3.32
C GLU A 150 15.95 6.82 1.90
N ILE A 151 16.03 5.50 1.76
CA ILE A 151 15.96 4.83 0.45
C ILE A 151 14.61 5.07 -0.21
N THR A 152 13.51 4.90 0.53
CA THR A 152 12.14 5.11 0.05
C THR A 152 11.92 6.54 -0.44
N LYS A 153 12.47 7.53 0.25
CA LYS A 153 12.39 8.94 -0.18
C LYS A 153 13.17 9.25 -1.45
N ALA A 154 14.16 8.42 -1.78
CA ALA A 154 15.03 8.61 -2.95
C ALA A 154 14.50 7.91 -4.23
N MET A 155 13.45 7.11 -4.11
CA MET A 155 12.79 6.42 -5.23
C MET A 155 11.91 7.41 -6.01
#